data_71e60ea0d5178fdadb9cef38f44ca7e5
#
_entry.id   71e60ea0d5178fdadb9cef38f44ca7e5
#
_cell.length_a   1.000
_cell.length_b   1.000
_cell.length_c   1.000
_cell.angle_alpha   90.00
_cell.angle_beta   90.00
_cell.angle_gamma   90.00
#
_symmetry.space_group_name_H-M   'P 1'
#
loop_
_entity.id
_entity.type
_entity.pdbx_description
1 polymer ?
#
loop_
_entity_poly.entity_id
_entity_poly.type
_entity_poly.pdbx_seq_one_letter_code
_entity_poly.pdbx_strand_id
1 'polypeptide(L)'
;MKNTLFALGLTAVSATVAADPKSCSSLLDLDVRRLAGDETVNLCEAYQGQVILIVNTASKCGFTPQYEGLEALYRKYRDRGFVVLGFPSNDFANQDPGSEEEIQKFCRLTYSVEFPMFEKVGVKKGRAAPLFERLAAAGAPYPKWNFYKYLIDRNGNLVDHYISTTGPESAKVVKAIEKLLSFQDSK
;
A
#
# COMPACT_ATOMS: atom_id res chain seq x y z
N MET A 1 -1.82 55.86 56.34
CA MET A 1 -2.55 54.74 55.71
C MET A 1 -1.95 54.49 54.38
N LYS A 2 -1.14 53.42 54.21
CA LYS A 2 -0.50 53.03 52.88
C LYS A 2 -1.23 51.87 52.35
N ASN A 3 -1.92 52.04 51.22
CA ASN A 3 -2.52 50.96 50.45
C ASN A 3 -1.49 50.33 49.48
N THR A 4 -1.18 49.08 49.74
CA THR A 4 -0.32 48.26 48.84
C THR A 4 -1.25 47.47 47.94
N LEU A 5 -1.25 47.78 46.63
CA LEU A 5 -1.92 46.97 45.60
C LEU A 5 -1.01 45.80 45.24
N PHE A 6 -1.51 44.58 45.44
CA PHE A 6 -0.94 43.34 44.91
C PHE A 6 -1.46 43.12 43.50
N ALA A 7 -0.56 43.17 42.48
CA ALA A 7 -0.88 42.77 41.13
C ALA A 7 -0.71 41.24 41.01
N LEU A 8 -1.82 40.52 40.79
CA LEU A 8 -1.78 39.10 40.39
C LEU A 8 -1.40 39.00 38.94
N GLY A 9 -0.19 38.51 38.66
CA GLY A 9 0.23 38.16 37.32
C GLY A 9 -0.40 36.85 36.86
N LEU A 10 -1.24 36.90 35.83
CA LEU A 10 -1.83 35.73 35.18
C LEU A 10 -0.83 35.20 34.17
N THR A 11 -0.13 34.10 34.48
CA THR A 11 0.72 33.39 33.49
C THR A 11 -0.16 32.51 32.64
N ALA A 12 -0.34 32.88 31.38
CA ALA A 12 -0.99 32.03 30.36
C ALA A 12 -0.07 30.85 30.01
N VAL A 13 -0.43 29.66 30.43
CA VAL A 13 0.21 28.41 29.98
C VAL A 13 -0.34 28.10 28.60
N SER A 14 0.47 28.36 27.58
CA SER A 14 0.19 27.89 26.20
C SER A 14 0.34 26.37 26.15
N ALA A 15 -0.77 25.66 26.15
CA ALA A 15 -0.79 24.24 25.86
C ALA A 15 -0.46 24.06 24.36
N THR A 16 0.74 23.60 24.05
CA THR A 16 1.07 23.06 22.74
C THR A 16 0.27 21.78 22.57
N VAL A 17 -0.78 21.84 21.74
CA VAL A 17 -1.48 20.63 21.27
C VAL A 17 -0.48 19.89 20.38
N ALA A 18 0.15 18.85 20.92
CA ALA A 18 0.87 17.88 20.11
C ALA A 18 -0.15 17.30 19.13
N ALA A 19 0.12 17.39 17.81
CA ALA A 19 -0.68 16.68 16.82
C ALA A 19 -0.64 15.20 17.17
N ASP A 20 -1.80 14.59 17.39
CA ASP A 20 -1.90 13.14 17.60
C ASP A 20 -1.16 12.42 16.49
N PRO A 21 -0.32 11.42 16.79
CA PRO A 21 0.26 10.57 15.76
C PRO A 21 -0.91 10.00 14.97
N LYS A 22 -0.94 10.28 13.67
CA LYS A 22 -2.02 9.89 12.76
C LYS A 22 -2.30 8.40 12.96
N SER A 23 -3.45 8.06 13.52
CA SER A 23 -3.78 6.67 13.88
C SER A 23 -3.70 5.80 12.63
N CYS A 24 -3.08 4.65 12.75
CA CYS A 24 -2.98 3.67 11.67
C CYS A 24 -4.38 3.28 11.15
N SER A 25 -4.54 3.26 9.83
CA SER A 25 -5.76 2.74 9.21
C SER A 25 -5.91 1.26 9.54
N SER A 26 -7.08 0.86 10.01
CA SER A 26 -7.39 -0.54 10.33
C SER A 26 -7.21 -1.48 9.13
N LEU A 27 -7.25 -0.95 7.89
CA LEU A 27 -6.99 -1.71 6.68
C LEU A 27 -5.52 -2.13 6.60
N LEU A 28 -4.59 -1.24 6.98
CA LEU A 28 -3.14 -1.44 6.83
C LEU A 28 -2.43 -1.83 8.14
N ASP A 29 -3.10 -1.77 9.28
CA ASP A 29 -2.51 -2.13 10.58
C ASP A 29 -2.41 -3.65 10.72
N LEU A 30 -1.49 -4.23 9.98
CA LEU A 30 -1.17 -5.66 10.00
C LEU A 30 0.27 -5.91 9.61
N ASP A 31 0.80 -6.98 10.16
CA ASP A 31 2.16 -7.46 9.91
C ASP A 31 2.17 -8.42 8.72
N VAL A 32 3.11 -8.23 7.81
CA VAL A 32 3.35 -9.10 6.66
C VAL A 32 4.85 -9.37 6.51
N ARG A 33 5.20 -10.58 6.10
CA ARG A 33 6.58 -10.97 5.90
C ARG A 33 7.06 -10.57 4.48
N ARG A 34 8.31 -10.14 4.36
CA ARG A 34 8.96 -9.90 3.07
C ARG A 34 9.10 -11.19 2.28
N LEU A 35 8.97 -11.09 0.96
CA LEU A 35 9.16 -12.21 0.04
C LEU A 35 10.58 -12.80 0.20
N ALA A 36 10.64 -14.11 0.39
CA ALA A 36 11.89 -14.87 0.51
C ALA A 36 12.83 -14.34 1.62
N GLY A 37 12.29 -13.87 2.73
CA GLY A 37 13.05 -13.39 3.88
C GLY A 37 12.26 -13.56 5.17
N ASP A 38 12.91 -13.28 6.31
CA ASP A 38 12.31 -13.40 7.65
C ASP A 38 11.82 -12.04 8.20
N GLU A 39 12.12 -10.96 7.51
CA GLU A 39 11.70 -9.60 7.92
C GLU A 39 10.18 -9.48 7.87
N THR A 40 9.59 -9.14 9.00
CA THR A 40 8.17 -8.80 9.14
C THR A 40 8.02 -7.28 9.19
N VAL A 41 7.05 -6.76 8.45
CA VAL A 41 6.80 -5.33 8.30
C VAL A 41 5.34 -5.04 8.64
N ASN A 42 5.08 -4.12 9.56
CA ASN A 42 3.76 -3.55 9.73
C ASN A 42 3.48 -2.58 8.57
N LEU A 43 2.44 -2.86 7.77
CA LEU A 43 2.16 -2.08 6.55
C LEU A 43 1.81 -0.63 6.85
N CYS A 44 1.12 -0.38 7.97
CA CYS A 44 0.79 0.99 8.34
C CYS A 44 2.04 1.78 8.75
N GLU A 45 2.86 1.24 9.63
CA GLU A 45 4.08 1.89 10.10
C GLU A 45 5.05 2.19 8.95
N ALA A 46 5.21 1.23 8.03
CA ALA A 46 6.17 1.35 6.92
C ALA A 46 5.69 2.28 5.79
N TYR A 47 4.38 2.36 5.56
CA TYR A 47 3.83 3.05 4.38
C TYR A 47 2.80 4.14 4.69
N GLN A 48 2.67 4.54 5.97
CA GLN A 48 1.78 5.62 6.38
C GLN A 48 2.08 6.91 5.61
N GLY A 49 1.03 7.59 5.14
CA GLY A 49 1.15 8.83 4.40
C GLY A 49 1.51 8.67 2.93
N GLN A 50 1.72 7.44 2.45
CA GLN A 50 1.93 7.17 1.02
C GLN A 50 0.62 6.79 0.31
N VAL A 51 0.58 7.03 -1.00
CA VAL A 51 -0.41 6.44 -1.90
C VAL A 51 0.07 5.03 -2.24
N ILE A 52 -0.75 4.01 -2.02
CA ILE A 52 -0.35 2.62 -2.13
C ILE A 52 -1.15 1.92 -3.23
N LEU A 53 -0.46 1.15 -4.07
CA LEU A 53 -1.08 0.24 -5.04
C LEU A 53 -0.77 -1.22 -4.63
N ILE A 54 -1.74 -1.90 -4.05
CA ILE A 54 -1.64 -3.32 -3.67
C ILE A 54 -2.00 -4.18 -4.87
N VAL A 55 -1.18 -5.20 -5.18
CA VAL A 55 -1.36 -6.06 -6.36
C VAL A 55 -1.12 -7.52 -6.00
N ASN A 56 -2.06 -8.42 -6.35
CA ASN A 56 -1.77 -9.86 -6.32
C ASN A 56 -1.10 -10.29 -7.63
N THR A 57 0.06 -10.93 -7.54
CA THR A 57 0.93 -11.21 -8.68
C THR A 57 1.06 -12.70 -8.99
N ALA A 58 1.58 -13.03 -10.18
CA ALA A 58 1.94 -14.39 -10.55
C ALA A 58 3.02 -14.39 -11.64
N SER A 59 3.91 -15.40 -11.61
CA SER A 59 5.06 -15.50 -12.52
C SER A 59 4.76 -16.14 -13.88
N LYS A 60 3.65 -16.89 -14.01
CA LYS A 60 3.30 -17.67 -15.22
C LYS A 60 1.91 -17.33 -15.76
N CYS A 61 1.54 -16.06 -15.74
CA CYS A 61 0.25 -15.55 -16.17
C CYS A 61 0.38 -14.78 -17.50
N GLY A 62 -0.67 -14.77 -18.32
CA GLY A 62 -0.70 -13.87 -19.50
C GLY A 62 -0.59 -12.39 -19.16
N PHE A 63 -0.88 -12.01 -17.90
CA PHE A 63 -0.72 -10.64 -17.40
C PHE A 63 0.63 -10.37 -16.72
N THR A 64 1.54 -11.35 -16.63
CA THR A 64 2.87 -11.18 -15.99
C THR A 64 3.68 -10.01 -16.56
N PRO A 65 3.60 -9.64 -17.85
CA PRO A 65 4.24 -8.43 -18.37
C PRO A 65 3.81 -7.12 -17.67
N GLN A 66 2.71 -7.11 -16.92
CA GLN A 66 2.34 -5.93 -16.12
C GLN A 66 3.34 -5.59 -15.02
N TYR A 67 4.27 -6.47 -14.66
CA TYR A 67 5.38 -6.11 -13.77
C TYR A 67 6.19 -4.92 -14.29
N GLU A 68 6.39 -4.81 -15.60
CA GLU A 68 7.09 -3.67 -16.23
C GLU A 68 6.40 -2.34 -15.91
N GLY A 69 5.09 -2.27 -16.13
CA GLY A 69 4.33 -1.06 -15.87
C GLY A 69 4.17 -0.75 -14.37
N LEU A 70 4.11 -1.78 -13.51
CA LEU A 70 4.11 -1.59 -12.05
C LEU A 70 5.43 -1.00 -11.57
N GLU A 71 6.56 -1.52 -12.06
CA GLU A 71 7.89 -1.01 -11.76
C GLU A 71 8.08 0.41 -12.32
N ALA A 72 7.60 0.68 -13.54
CA ALA A 72 7.64 2.02 -14.13
C ALA A 72 6.88 3.04 -13.28
N LEU A 73 5.67 2.70 -12.80
CA LEU A 73 4.92 3.54 -11.87
C LEU A 73 5.66 3.77 -10.56
N TYR A 74 6.22 2.71 -9.97
CA TYR A 74 6.98 2.80 -8.74
C TYR A 74 8.17 3.76 -8.89
N ARG A 75 9.01 3.58 -9.89
CA ARG A 75 10.17 4.46 -10.15
C ARG A 75 9.75 5.90 -10.42
N LYS A 76 8.67 6.10 -11.17
CA LYS A 76 8.18 7.45 -11.51
C LYS A 76 7.66 8.24 -10.30
N TYR A 77 7.00 7.57 -9.34
CA TYR A 77 6.25 8.26 -8.30
C TYR A 77 6.74 8.01 -6.86
N ARG A 78 7.72 7.11 -6.63
CA ARG A 78 8.21 6.79 -5.26
C ARG A 78 8.66 8.03 -4.49
N ASP A 79 9.39 8.92 -5.13
CA ASP A 79 9.91 10.14 -4.50
C ASP A 79 8.81 11.18 -4.20
N ARG A 80 7.61 10.95 -4.72
CA ARG A 80 6.39 11.73 -4.44
C ARG A 80 5.48 11.06 -3.39
N GLY A 81 5.93 9.97 -2.77
CA GLY A 81 5.19 9.24 -1.75
C GLY A 81 4.17 8.26 -2.34
N PHE A 82 4.58 7.51 -3.36
CA PHE A 82 3.84 6.39 -3.92
C PHE A 82 4.62 5.08 -3.75
N VAL A 83 3.89 4.00 -3.51
CA VAL A 83 4.49 2.67 -3.43
C VAL A 83 3.58 1.61 -4.07
N VAL A 84 4.19 0.61 -4.70
CA VAL A 84 3.54 -0.64 -5.12
C VAL A 84 3.86 -1.72 -4.09
N LEU A 85 2.87 -2.48 -3.66
CA LEU A 85 3.05 -3.63 -2.76
C LEU A 85 2.57 -4.90 -3.49
N GLY A 86 3.50 -5.80 -3.81
CA GLY A 86 3.23 -7.02 -4.56
C GLY A 86 3.08 -8.23 -3.64
N PHE A 87 2.03 -9.03 -3.88
CA PHE A 87 1.72 -10.24 -3.14
C PHE A 87 1.56 -11.41 -4.11
N PRO A 88 2.55 -12.30 -4.24
CA PRO A 88 2.44 -13.49 -5.07
C PRO A 88 1.30 -14.39 -4.62
N SER A 89 0.57 -14.97 -5.58
CA SER A 89 -0.52 -15.89 -5.26
C SER A 89 -0.64 -17.01 -6.28
N ASN A 90 -0.74 -18.24 -5.80
CA ASN A 90 -0.93 -19.42 -6.65
C ASN A 90 -2.42 -19.81 -6.80
N ASP A 91 -3.34 -18.94 -6.42
CA ASP A 91 -4.77 -19.23 -6.36
C ASP A 91 -5.44 -19.40 -7.73
N PHE A 92 -4.84 -18.84 -8.79
CA PHE A 92 -5.43 -18.85 -10.12
C PHE A 92 -4.64 -19.72 -11.07
N ALA A 93 -5.26 -20.82 -11.49
CA ALA A 93 -4.72 -21.77 -12.46
C ALA A 93 -3.28 -22.25 -12.15
N ASN A 94 -2.87 -22.26 -10.87
CA ASN A 94 -1.53 -22.66 -10.45
C ASN A 94 -0.42 -21.90 -11.23
N GLN A 95 -0.63 -20.57 -11.38
CA GLN A 95 0.27 -19.71 -12.19
C GLN A 95 1.43 -19.09 -11.41
N ASP A 96 1.56 -19.42 -10.12
CA ASP A 96 2.73 -19.03 -9.31
C ASP A 96 3.21 -20.20 -8.41
N PRO A 97 3.60 -21.36 -9.02
CA PRO A 97 3.90 -22.58 -8.27
C PRO A 97 5.27 -22.56 -7.59
N GLY A 98 6.19 -21.66 -8.00
CA GLY A 98 7.55 -21.58 -7.50
C GLY A 98 7.66 -21.29 -5.99
N SER A 99 8.83 -21.54 -5.42
CA SER A 99 9.16 -21.06 -4.08
C SER A 99 9.27 -19.54 -4.06
N GLU A 100 9.28 -18.94 -2.88
CA GLU A 100 9.40 -17.48 -2.76
C GLU A 100 10.74 -16.96 -3.29
N GLU A 101 11.82 -17.74 -3.13
CA GLU A 101 13.14 -17.42 -3.67
C GLU A 101 13.15 -17.46 -5.20
N GLU A 102 12.47 -18.45 -5.79
CA GLU A 102 12.32 -18.54 -7.24
C GLU A 102 11.51 -17.36 -7.80
N ILE A 103 10.41 -16.99 -7.12
CA ILE A 103 9.58 -15.85 -7.48
C ILE A 103 10.38 -14.55 -7.36
N GLN A 104 11.10 -14.34 -6.25
CA GLN A 104 11.93 -13.15 -6.05
C GLN A 104 13.00 -13.02 -7.12
N LYS A 105 13.70 -14.12 -7.42
CA LYS A 105 14.72 -14.17 -8.47
C LYS A 105 14.12 -13.85 -9.84
N PHE A 106 12.98 -14.43 -10.18
CA PHE A 106 12.25 -14.15 -11.42
C PHE A 106 11.88 -12.67 -11.54
N CYS A 107 11.25 -12.09 -10.52
CA CYS A 107 10.87 -10.68 -10.51
C CYS A 107 12.06 -9.75 -10.71
N ARG A 108 13.18 -10.01 -10.01
CA ARG A 108 14.40 -9.19 -10.09
C ARG A 108 15.11 -9.32 -11.44
N LEU A 109 15.31 -10.54 -11.92
CA LEU A 109 16.11 -10.78 -13.12
C LEU A 109 15.35 -10.52 -14.43
N THR A 110 14.04 -10.74 -14.44
CA THR A 110 13.24 -10.59 -15.68
C THR A 110 12.64 -9.20 -15.81
N TYR A 111 12.18 -8.61 -14.69
CA TYR A 111 11.44 -7.35 -14.71
C TYR A 111 12.13 -6.24 -13.91
N SER A 112 13.31 -6.50 -13.32
CA SER A 112 14.05 -5.54 -12.49
C SER A 112 13.20 -4.93 -11.38
N VAL A 113 12.32 -5.73 -10.76
CA VAL A 113 11.39 -5.29 -9.72
C VAL A 113 12.16 -4.80 -8.51
N GLU A 114 11.96 -3.53 -8.14
CA GLU A 114 12.49 -2.87 -6.95
C GLU A 114 11.39 -2.56 -5.93
N PHE A 115 10.12 -2.48 -6.36
CA PHE A 115 9.04 -2.26 -5.42
C PHE A 115 8.91 -3.41 -4.41
N PRO A 116 8.41 -3.13 -3.18
CA PRO A 116 8.26 -4.12 -2.14
C PRO A 116 7.41 -5.33 -2.54
N MET A 117 7.96 -6.52 -2.36
CA MET A 117 7.26 -7.78 -2.52
C MET A 117 7.15 -8.48 -1.17
N PHE A 118 6.03 -9.15 -0.94
CA PHE A 118 5.71 -9.84 0.30
C PHE A 118 5.48 -11.32 0.09
N GLU A 119 5.30 -12.04 1.19
CA GLU A 119 5.07 -13.47 1.21
C GLU A 119 3.96 -13.92 0.26
N LYS A 120 4.05 -15.15 -0.18
CA LYS A 120 3.07 -15.78 -1.05
C LYS A 120 1.80 -16.09 -0.26
N VAL A 121 0.66 -15.60 -0.74
CA VAL A 121 -0.61 -15.65 0.00
C VAL A 121 -1.78 -16.18 -0.80
N GLY A 122 -2.81 -16.65 -0.10
CA GLY A 122 -4.14 -16.85 -0.66
C GLY A 122 -4.87 -15.51 -0.82
N VAL A 123 -5.66 -15.37 -1.88
CA VAL A 123 -6.43 -14.14 -2.17
C VAL A 123 -7.90 -14.39 -2.48
N LYS A 124 -8.34 -15.65 -2.57
CA LYS A 124 -9.74 -16.01 -2.82
C LYS A 124 -10.55 -16.01 -1.53
N LYS A 125 -11.81 -15.62 -1.62
CA LYS A 125 -12.75 -15.71 -0.49
C LYS A 125 -12.69 -17.08 0.20
N GLY A 126 -12.65 -17.06 1.53
CA GLY A 126 -12.59 -18.26 2.38
C GLY A 126 -11.18 -18.79 2.64
N ARG A 127 -10.15 -18.26 1.95
CA ARG A 127 -8.72 -18.54 2.22
C ARG A 127 -7.80 -17.35 1.99
N ALA A 128 -8.38 -16.17 1.88
CA ALA A 128 -7.64 -14.93 1.67
C ALA A 128 -6.82 -14.58 2.92
N ALA A 129 -5.61 -14.08 2.70
CA ALA A 129 -4.81 -13.49 3.77
C ALA A 129 -5.51 -12.27 4.37
N PRO A 130 -5.19 -11.89 5.63
CA PRO A 130 -5.87 -10.81 6.34
C PRO A 130 -5.98 -9.49 5.57
N LEU A 131 -4.97 -9.12 4.79
CA LEU A 131 -5.00 -7.91 3.96
C LEU A 131 -6.16 -7.96 2.94
N PHE A 132 -6.34 -9.08 2.24
CA PHE A 132 -7.38 -9.22 1.22
C PHE A 132 -8.77 -9.36 1.84
N GLU A 133 -8.88 -9.93 3.05
CA GLU A 133 -10.12 -9.91 3.83
C GLU A 133 -10.49 -8.47 4.24
N ARG A 134 -9.52 -7.66 4.67
CA ARG A 134 -9.75 -6.24 5.02
C ARG A 134 -10.12 -5.40 3.80
N LEU A 135 -9.49 -5.63 2.65
CA LEU A 135 -9.86 -4.98 1.38
C LEU A 135 -11.31 -5.31 0.99
N ALA A 136 -11.72 -6.57 1.16
CA ALA A 136 -13.11 -6.97 0.91
C ALA A 136 -14.08 -6.34 1.90
N ALA A 137 -13.73 -6.27 3.19
CA ALA A 137 -14.53 -5.59 4.21
C ALA A 137 -14.64 -4.07 3.94
N ALA A 138 -13.63 -3.46 3.32
CA ALA A 138 -13.66 -2.07 2.88
C ALA A 138 -14.47 -1.83 1.58
N GLY A 139 -15.08 -2.88 1.02
CA GLY A 139 -15.99 -2.80 -0.14
C GLY A 139 -15.37 -3.17 -1.48
N ALA A 140 -14.09 -3.58 -1.54
CA ALA A 140 -13.51 -4.08 -2.77
C ALA A 140 -13.93 -5.55 -3.04
N PRO A 141 -14.02 -6.00 -4.29
CA PRO A 141 -14.16 -7.42 -4.58
C PRO A 141 -12.87 -8.16 -4.23
N TYR A 142 -12.97 -9.44 -3.84
CA TYR A 142 -11.82 -10.33 -3.87
C TYR A 142 -11.25 -10.42 -5.29
N PRO A 143 -9.93 -10.65 -5.46
CA PRO A 143 -9.36 -10.90 -6.78
C PRO A 143 -10.10 -12.03 -7.49
N LYS A 144 -10.47 -11.81 -8.74
CA LYS A 144 -11.07 -12.85 -9.61
C LYS A 144 -10.02 -13.47 -10.54
N TRP A 145 -8.84 -12.86 -10.60
CA TRP A 145 -7.67 -13.34 -11.36
C TRP A 145 -6.39 -12.69 -10.83
N ASN A 146 -5.23 -13.06 -11.38
CA ASN A 146 -3.96 -12.42 -11.09
C ASN A 146 -3.93 -10.96 -11.57
N PHE A 147 -3.10 -10.14 -10.95
CA PHE A 147 -2.93 -8.71 -11.25
C PHE A 147 -4.19 -7.87 -11.04
N TYR A 148 -5.04 -8.21 -10.04
CA TYR A 148 -5.98 -7.26 -9.47
C TYR A 148 -5.22 -6.22 -8.65
N LYS A 149 -5.67 -4.98 -8.72
CA LYS A 149 -5.00 -3.85 -8.08
C LYS A 149 -5.99 -3.10 -7.19
N TYR A 150 -5.51 -2.62 -6.05
CA TYR A 150 -6.29 -1.85 -5.09
C TYR A 150 -5.52 -0.57 -4.76
N LEU A 151 -6.15 0.58 -4.97
CA LEU A 151 -5.56 1.89 -4.75
C LEU A 151 -5.99 2.43 -3.38
N ILE A 152 -5.01 2.75 -2.56
CA ILE A 152 -5.18 3.23 -1.19
C ILE A 152 -4.66 4.67 -1.12
N ASP A 153 -5.40 5.56 -0.46
CA ASP A 153 -4.98 6.94 -0.24
C ASP A 153 -3.95 7.08 0.90
N ARG A 154 -3.44 8.30 1.09
CA ARG A 154 -2.47 8.63 2.14
C ARG A 154 -3.00 8.44 3.58
N ASN A 155 -4.30 8.32 3.74
CA ASN A 155 -4.94 8.06 5.02
C ASN A 155 -5.18 6.55 5.27
N GLY A 156 -4.78 5.69 4.31
CA GLY A 156 -4.99 4.26 4.37
C GLY A 156 -6.41 3.82 4.01
N ASN A 157 -7.18 4.64 3.31
CA ASN A 157 -8.52 4.28 2.84
C ASN A 157 -8.47 3.69 1.43
N LEU A 158 -9.29 2.67 1.17
CA LEU A 158 -9.50 2.14 -0.16
C LEU A 158 -10.22 3.19 -1.03
N VAL A 159 -9.63 3.54 -2.19
CA VAL A 159 -10.17 4.54 -3.12
C VAL A 159 -10.79 3.90 -4.36
N ASP A 160 -10.09 2.93 -4.96
CA ASP A 160 -10.54 2.26 -6.18
C ASP A 160 -9.90 0.86 -6.27
N HIS A 161 -10.41 0.05 -7.19
CA HIS A 161 -9.80 -1.22 -7.55
C HIS A 161 -9.83 -1.40 -9.08
N TYR A 162 -8.90 -2.18 -9.60
CA TYR A 162 -8.78 -2.43 -11.03
C TYR A 162 -8.62 -3.91 -11.30
N ILE A 163 -9.35 -4.39 -12.30
CA ILE A 163 -9.29 -5.78 -12.73
C ILE A 163 -7.99 -6.06 -13.52
N SER A 164 -7.69 -7.33 -13.76
CA SER A 164 -6.47 -7.79 -14.45
C SER A 164 -6.24 -7.12 -15.80
N THR A 165 -7.30 -6.90 -16.59
CA THR A 165 -7.20 -6.29 -17.92
C THR A 165 -6.91 -4.78 -17.91
N THR A 166 -7.05 -4.11 -16.75
CA THR A 166 -6.66 -2.72 -16.61
C THR A 166 -5.17 -2.65 -16.33
N GLY A 167 -4.40 -2.26 -17.35
CA GLY A 167 -2.94 -2.11 -17.23
C GLY A 167 -2.56 -1.05 -16.19
N PRO A 168 -1.41 -1.23 -15.49
CA PRO A 168 -0.97 -0.28 -14.46
C PRO A 168 -0.74 1.13 -15.02
N GLU A 169 -0.24 1.28 -16.24
CA GLU A 169 0.01 2.55 -16.91
C GLU A 169 -1.20 3.10 -17.68
N SER A 170 -2.39 2.46 -17.56
CA SER A 170 -3.59 2.99 -18.20
C SER A 170 -3.93 4.38 -17.67
N ALA A 171 -4.51 5.22 -18.53
CA ALA A 171 -4.88 6.59 -18.15
C ALA A 171 -5.79 6.64 -16.91
N LYS A 172 -6.63 5.61 -16.69
CA LYS A 172 -7.49 5.50 -15.52
C LYS A 172 -6.66 5.38 -14.23
N VAL A 173 -5.69 4.47 -14.21
CA VAL A 173 -4.84 4.22 -13.03
C VAL A 173 -3.92 5.42 -12.77
N VAL A 174 -3.24 5.90 -13.81
CA VAL A 174 -2.30 7.02 -13.70
C VAL A 174 -2.98 8.28 -13.17
N LYS A 175 -4.14 8.68 -13.75
CA LYS A 175 -4.89 9.85 -13.29
C LYS A 175 -5.36 9.73 -11.84
N ALA A 176 -5.76 8.53 -11.41
CA ALA A 176 -6.17 8.31 -10.02
C ALA A 176 -4.98 8.46 -9.05
N ILE A 177 -3.83 7.89 -9.39
CA ILE A 177 -2.58 8.05 -8.61
C ILE A 177 -2.19 9.53 -8.55
N GLU A 178 -2.08 10.22 -9.70
CA GLU A 178 -1.66 11.62 -9.76
C GLU A 178 -2.61 12.53 -8.98
N LYS A 179 -3.91 12.28 -9.02
CA LYS A 179 -4.91 13.00 -8.22
C LYS A 179 -4.62 12.85 -6.71
N LEU A 180 -4.33 11.65 -6.22
CA LEU A 180 -4.03 11.42 -4.80
C LEU A 180 -2.69 12.03 -4.38
N LEU A 181 -1.71 12.06 -5.29
CA LEU A 181 -0.41 12.67 -5.04
C LEU A 181 -0.47 14.20 -4.97
N SER A 182 -1.37 14.84 -5.73
CA SER A 182 -1.50 16.30 -5.77
C SER A 182 -2.14 16.92 -4.51
N PHE A 183 -2.85 16.15 -3.69
CA PHE A 183 -3.45 16.66 -2.45
C PHE A 183 -2.45 17.07 -1.35
N GLN A 184 -1.15 16.85 -1.54
CA GLN A 184 -0.10 17.27 -0.59
C GLN A 184 0.45 18.66 -0.89
N ASP A 185 0.28 19.18 -2.08
CA ASP A 185 0.87 20.44 -2.53
C ASP A 185 0.06 21.68 -2.09
N SER A 186 -0.99 21.47 -1.26
CA SER A 186 -1.96 22.53 -0.86
C SER A 186 -1.88 22.92 0.63
N LYS A 187 -0.72 22.72 1.31
CA LYS A 187 -0.51 23.18 2.69
C LYS A 187 0.68 24.09 2.81
#